data_92e3c7d9e8ac9b0ca73e36b4dc7a772c
#
_entry.id   92e3c7d9e8ac9b0ca73e36b4dc7a772c
#
_cell.length_a   1.000
_cell.length_b   1.000
_cell.length_c   1.000
_cell.angle_alpha   90.00
_cell.angle_beta   90.00
_cell.angle_gamma   90.00
#
_symmetry.space_group_name_H-M   'P 1'
#
loop_
_entity.id
_entity.type
_entity.pdbx_description
1 polymer ?
#
loop_
_entity_poly.entity_id
_entity_poly.type
_entity_poly.pdbx_seq_one_letter_code
_entity_poly.pdbx_strand_id
1 'polypeptide(L)'
;MNKQGIDTYHGNASFVSEDKLEVNKEVLEGSHFLIASGAKPTPLPIEGEEHLTYSDEFLELDELPQRIVFVGGGYISFEFAHIAARAGSEVHIIHRGQRPLENFDIDLVDILLEKS
;
A
#
# COMPACT_ATOMS: atom_id res chain seq x y z
N MET A 1 -2.71 6.15 -25.40
CA MET A 1 -2.50 4.71 -25.62
C MET A 1 -2.88 4.30 -27.06
N ASN A 2 -3.95 4.81 -27.63
CA ASN A 2 -4.38 4.43 -29.01
C ASN A 2 -3.33 4.64 -30.15
N LYS A 3 -2.35 5.54 -29.95
CA LYS A 3 -1.27 5.75 -30.96
C LYS A 3 -0.23 4.61 -31.05
N GLN A 4 -0.29 3.65 -30.14
CA GLN A 4 0.66 2.52 -30.06
C GLN A 4 -0.01 1.17 -30.36
N GLY A 5 -1.25 1.16 -30.86
CA GLY A 5 -1.99 -0.06 -31.18
C GLY A 5 -2.45 -0.83 -29.92
N ILE A 6 -2.70 -0.10 -28.81
CA ILE A 6 -3.24 -0.66 -27.57
C ILE A 6 -4.72 -0.30 -27.46
N ASP A 7 -5.58 -1.30 -27.48
CA ASP A 7 -7.00 -1.13 -27.21
C ASP A 7 -7.23 -0.99 -25.71
N THR A 8 -8.16 -0.11 -25.35
CA THR A 8 -8.51 0.17 -23.94
C THR A 8 -9.99 0.01 -23.72
N TYR A 9 -10.35 -0.70 -22.67
CA TYR A 9 -11.72 -0.97 -22.25
C TYR A 9 -11.92 -0.46 -20.83
N HIS A 10 -13.04 0.24 -20.58
CA HIS A 10 -13.38 0.76 -19.26
C HIS A 10 -14.61 0.06 -18.74
N GLY A 11 -14.53 -0.54 -17.56
CA GLY A 11 -15.65 -1.22 -16.91
C GLY A 11 -15.17 -2.25 -15.90
N ASN A 12 -16.15 -2.91 -15.28
CA ASN A 12 -15.85 -4.05 -14.42
C ASN A 12 -15.51 -5.25 -15.30
N ALA A 13 -14.33 -5.81 -15.07
CA ALA A 13 -13.86 -6.97 -15.78
C ALA A 13 -14.11 -8.25 -14.95
N SER A 14 -14.58 -9.30 -15.60
CA SER A 14 -14.72 -10.63 -14.98
C SER A 14 -14.31 -11.73 -15.95
N PHE A 15 -13.66 -12.78 -15.43
CA PHE A 15 -13.35 -13.96 -16.23
C PHE A 15 -14.64 -14.76 -16.49
N VAL A 16 -14.88 -15.12 -17.75
CA VAL A 16 -15.97 -16.01 -18.18
C VAL A 16 -15.46 -17.39 -18.57
N SER A 17 -14.16 -17.51 -18.89
CA SER A 17 -13.41 -18.76 -19.08
C SER A 17 -11.93 -18.51 -18.83
N GLU A 18 -11.08 -19.54 -18.97
CA GLU A 18 -9.62 -19.44 -18.79
C GLU A 18 -8.95 -18.45 -19.78
N ASP A 19 -9.53 -18.32 -20.97
CA ASP A 19 -9.03 -17.52 -22.08
C ASP A 19 -9.90 -16.31 -22.41
N LYS A 20 -10.98 -16.03 -21.63
CA LYS A 20 -11.94 -14.97 -21.92
C LYS A 20 -12.28 -14.11 -20.71
N LEU A 21 -12.24 -12.81 -20.96
CA LEU A 21 -12.60 -11.76 -20.01
C LEU A 21 -13.78 -10.98 -20.56
N GLU A 22 -14.83 -10.78 -19.77
CA GLU A 22 -15.96 -9.91 -20.12
C GLU A 22 -15.77 -8.54 -19.48
N VAL A 23 -15.94 -7.48 -20.29
CA VAL A 23 -16.00 -6.08 -19.83
C VAL A 23 -17.25 -5.43 -20.45
N ASN A 24 -18.21 -5.00 -19.64
CA ASN A 24 -19.43 -4.36 -20.12
C ASN A 24 -20.19 -5.17 -21.20
N LYS A 25 -20.29 -6.48 -21.08
CA LYS A 25 -20.92 -7.44 -22.03
C LYS A 25 -20.12 -7.66 -23.32
N GLU A 26 -18.95 -7.08 -23.46
CA GLU A 26 -18.00 -7.38 -24.53
C GLU A 26 -17.02 -8.45 -24.06
N VAL A 27 -16.88 -9.53 -24.82
CA VAL A 27 -16.00 -10.64 -24.49
C VAL A 27 -14.68 -10.48 -25.24
N LEU A 28 -13.60 -10.40 -24.48
CA LEU A 28 -12.23 -10.30 -24.98
C LEU A 28 -11.53 -11.66 -24.81
N GLU A 29 -10.90 -12.15 -25.85
CA GLU A 29 -10.12 -13.38 -25.82
C GLU A 29 -8.62 -13.05 -25.73
N GLY A 30 -7.91 -13.71 -24.83
CA GLY A 30 -6.48 -13.49 -24.63
C GLY A 30 -5.72 -14.78 -24.31
N SER A 31 -4.53 -14.92 -24.86
CA SER A 31 -3.64 -16.03 -24.54
C SER A 31 -2.96 -15.87 -23.18
N HIS A 32 -2.85 -14.64 -22.66
CA HIS A 32 -2.26 -14.32 -21.38
C HIS A 32 -2.98 -13.11 -20.77
N PHE A 33 -3.15 -13.13 -19.44
CA PHE A 33 -3.74 -12.03 -18.70
C PHE A 33 -2.81 -11.57 -17.59
N LEU A 34 -2.60 -10.25 -17.49
CA LEU A 34 -1.90 -9.63 -16.39
C LEU A 34 -2.92 -8.88 -15.51
N ILE A 35 -3.07 -9.32 -14.26
CA ILE A 35 -3.93 -8.66 -13.29
C ILE A 35 -3.11 -7.58 -12.57
N ALA A 36 -3.43 -6.32 -12.83
CA ALA A 36 -2.76 -5.16 -12.25
C ALA A 36 -3.80 -4.17 -11.69
N SER A 37 -4.76 -4.69 -10.92
CA SER A 37 -5.91 -3.93 -10.39
C SER A 37 -5.59 -3.04 -9.19
N GLY A 38 -4.33 -3.00 -8.76
CA GLY A 38 -3.89 -2.26 -7.58
C GLY A 38 -4.17 -2.99 -6.26
N ALA A 39 -3.98 -2.29 -5.17
CA ALA A 39 -4.25 -2.75 -3.81
C ALA A 39 -4.99 -1.67 -3.03
N LYS A 40 -5.69 -2.07 -1.98
CA LYS A 40 -6.28 -1.16 -0.99
C LYS A 40 -5.73 -1.49 0.38
N PRO A 41 -5.55 -0.50 1.26
CA PRO A 41 -5.26 -0.75 2.65
C PRO A 41 -6.32 -1.66 3.28
N THR A 42 -5.90 -2.57 4.15
CA THR A 42 -6.83 -3.39 4.91
C THR A 42 -7.36 -2.56 6.09
N PRO A 43 -8.68 -2.38 6.24
CA PRO A 43 -9.24 -1.67 7.37
C PRO A 43 -8.81 -2.30 8.69
N LEU A 44 -8.60 -1.46 9.71
CA LEU A 44 -8.29 -1.91 11.06
C LEU A 44 -9.60 -2.02 11.87
N PRO A 45 -9.89 -3.17 12.51
CA PRO A 45 -11.11 -3.34 13.31
C PRO A 45 -10.94 -2.69 14.70
N ILE A 46 -10.71 -1.39 14.74
CA ILE A 46 -10.55 -0.58 15.95
C ILE A 46 -11.47 0.64 15.91
N GLU A 47 -11.91 1.10 17.07
CA GLU A 47 -12.65 2.36 17.20
C GLU A 47 -11.76 3.54 16.80
N GLY A 48 -12.27 4.46 15.99
CA GLY A 48 -11.53 5.62 15.50
C GLY A 48 -10.74 5.34 14.21
N GLU A 49 -10.91 4.19 13.58
CA GLU A 49 -10.25 3.84 12.31
C GLU A 49 -10.52 4.88 11.22
N GLU A 50 -11.70 5.48 11.24
CA GLU A 50 -12.11 6.54 10.31
C GLU A 50 -11.26 7.83 10.40
N HIS A 51 -10.44 7.97 11.44
CA HIS A 51 -9.52 9.10 11.62
C HIS A 51 -8.09 8.78 11.19
N LEU A 52 -7.83 7.56 10.72
CA LEU A 52 -6.50 7.17 10.24
C LEU A 52 -6.24 7.72 8.84
N THR A 53 -5.02 8.21 8.64
CA THR A 53 -4.47 8.57 7.33
C THR A 53 -3.71 7.37 6.78
N TYR A 54 -4.08 6.90 5.60
CA TYR A 54 -3.41 5.79 4.95
C TYR A 54 -2.17 6.25 4.15
N SER A 55 -1.38 5.29 3.67
CA SER A 55 -0.09 5.54 3.03
C SER A 55 -0.17 6.40 1.76
N ASP A 56 -1.21 6.25 0.98
CA ASP A 56 -1.48 7.06 -0.20
C ASP A 56 -1.83 8.51 0.17
N GLU A 57 -2.67 8.69 1.18
CA GLU A 57 -3.03 10.02 1.72
C GLU A 57 -1.84 10.70 2.41
N PHE A 58 -0.96 9.93 3.09
CA PHE A 58 0.26 10.48 3.69
C PHE A 58 1.18 11.13 2.65
N LEU A 59 1.27 10.55 1.46
CA LEU A 59 2.07 11.09 0.35
C LEU A 59 1.47 12.35 -0.28
N GLU A 60 0.18 12.60 -0.05
CA GLU A 60 -0.57 13.77 -0.55
C GLU A 60 -0.65 14.91 0.50
N LEU A 61 -0.03 14.75 1.67
CA LEU A 61 -0.06 15.79 2.71
C LEU A 61 0.70 17.04 2.24
N ASP A 62 0.04 18.20 2.31
CA ASP A 62 0.65 19.50 2.02
C ASP A 62 1.71 19.88 3.05
N GLU A 63 1.49 19.52 4.34
CA GLU A 63 2.40 19.80 5.46
C GLU A 63 2.47 18.59 6.38
N LEU A 64 3.67 18.29 6.89
CA LEU A 64 3.85 17.24 7.90
C LEU A 64 3.47 17.76 9.30
N PRO A 65 2.65 17.02 10.06
CA PRO A 65 2.36 17.34 11.45
C PRO A 65 3.63 17.33 12.31
N GLN A 66 3.64 18.12 13.37
CA GLN A 66 4.75 18.12 14.34
C GLN A 66 4.94 16.76 15.04
N ARG A 67 3.85 16.01 15.22
CA ARG A 67 3.87 14.68 15.82
C ARG A 67 3.07 13.72 14.97
N ILE A 68 3.64 12.54 14.69
CA ILE A 68 3.03 11.49 13.88
C ILE A 68 3.13 10.15 14.63
N VAL A 69 2.03 9.42 14.65
CA VAL A 69 1.97 8.06 15.19
C VAL A 69 1.62 7.10 14.06
N PHE A 70 2.53 6.20 13.73
CA PHE A 70 2.28 5.13 12.76
C PHE A 70 1.71 3.90 13.46
N VAL A 71 0.59 3.38 12.95
CA VAL A 71 -0.05 2.17 13.46
C VAL A 71 0.30 1.00 12.56
N GLY A 72 1.12 0.09 13.06
CA GLY A 72 1.66 -1.05 12.34
C GLY A 72 3.19 -0.97 12.19
N GLY A 73 3.87 -2.09 12.45
CA GLY A 73 5.33 -2.20 12.36
C GLY A 73 5.81 -2.79 11.04
N GLY A 74 5.14 -2.47 9.94
CA GLY A 74 5.53 -2.89 8.58
C GLY A 74 6.54 -1.95 7.93
N TYR A 75 7.05 -2.32 6.77
CA TYR A 75 8.07 -1.53 6.06
C TYR A 75 7.59 -0.13 5.67
N ILE A 76 6.31 0.04 5.30
CA ILE A 76 5.75 1.37 4.97
C ILE A 76 5.85 2.32 6.17
N SER A 77 5.48 1.84 7.37
CA SER A 77 5.60 2.65 8.59
C SER A 77 7.03 3.04 8.88
N PHE A 78 8.00 2.15 8.69
CA PHE A 78 9.42 2.46 8.89
C PHE A 78 9.95 3.47 7.88
N GLU A 79 9.64 3.30 6.60
CA GLU A 79 10.05 4.23 5.55
C GLU A 79 9.49 5.64 5.80
N PHE A 80 8.19 5.74 6.06
CA PHE A 80 7.55 7.04 6.30
C PHE A 80 7.97 7.66 7.63
N ALA A 81 8.19 6.86 8.67
CA ALA A 81 8.73 7.31 9.94
C ALA A 81 10.10 7.97 9.78
N HIS A 82 11.01 7.33 9.03
CA HIS A 82 12.32 7.89 8.72
C HIS A 82 12.23 9.19 7.92
N ILE A 83 11.33 9.27 6.93
CA ILE A 83 11.11 10.50 6.15
C ILE A 83 10.59 11.61 7.07
N ALA A 84 9.56 11.34 7.86
CA ALA A 84 8.93 12.32 8.74
C ALA A 84 9.90 12.81 9.84
N ALA A 85 10.66 11.91 10.46
CA ALA A 85 11.65 12.26 11.48
C ALA A 85 12.76 13.16 10.91
N ARG A 86 13.26 12.86 9.72
CA ARG A 86 14.26 13.70 9.03
C ARG A 86 13.69 15.05 8.61
N ALA A 87 12.40 15.14 8.36
CA ALA A 87 11.72 16.41 8.10
C ALA A 87 11.38 17.19 9.39
N GLY A 88 11.66 16.64 10.58
CA GLY A 88 11.55 17.33 11.86
C GLY A 88 10.32 16.97 12.68
N SER A 89 9.52 15.98 12.27
CA SER A 89 8.40 15.50 13.07
C SER A 89 8.87 14.61 14.22
N GLU A 90 8.19 14.68 15.37
CA GLU A 90 8.28 13.69 16.43
C GLU A 90 7.50 12.44 16.00
N VAL A 91 8.16 11.29 15.95
CA VAL A 91 7.59 10.08 15.36
C VAL A 91 7.49 8.94 16.35
N HIS A 92 6.36 8.25 16.35
CA HIS A 92 6.13 7.04 17.12
C HIS A 92 5.59 5.94 16.20
N ILE A 93 6.01 4.69 16.43
CA ILE A 93 5.46 3.51 15.78
C ILE A 93 4.82 2.62 16.83
N ILE A 94 3.53 2.31 16.68
CA ILE A 94 2.79 1.36 17.52
C ILE A 94 2.67 0.05 16.77
N HIS A 95 3.09 -1.04 17.40
CA HIS A 95 3.03 -2.37 16.82
C HIS A 95 2.48 -3.38 17.84
N ARG A 96 1.59 -4.28 17.39
CA ARG A 96 0.96 -5.28 18.25
C ARG A 96 1.77 -6.58 18.41
N GLY A 97 2.67 -6.86 17.48
CA GLY A 97 3.51 -8.06 17.47
C GLY A 97 4.69 -7.94 18.43
N GLN A 98 5.44 -9.03 18.59
CA GLN A 98 6.62 -9.05 19.44
C GLN A 98 7.80 -8.29 18.86
N ARG A 99 7.88 -8.19 17.53
CA ARG A 99 8.89 -7.41 16.82
C ARG A 99 8.30 -6.77 15.56
N PRO A 100 8.76 -5.60 15.15
CA PRO A 100 8.39 -5.06 13.86
C PRO A 100 9.02 -5.84 12.72
N LEU A 101 8.58 -5.60 11.48
CA LEU A 101 9.13 -6.17 10.26
C LEU A 101 9.20 -7.72 10.31
N GLU A 102 8.14 -8.37 10.81
CA GLU A 102 8.11 -9.83 11.10
C GLU A 102 8.46 -10.71 9.90
N ASN A 103 8.21 -10.24 8.66
CA ASN A 103 8.49 -10.97 7.43
C ASN A 103 9.92 -10.80 6.90
N PHE A 104 10.76 -10.03 7.61
CA PHE A 104 12.15 -9.79 7.24
C PHE A 104 13.11 -10.59 8.14
N ASP A 105 14.32 -10.80 7.64
CA ASP A 105 15.39 -11.46 8.39
C ASP A 105 15.66 -10.73 9.71
N ILE A 106 15.76 -11.51 10.80
CA ILE A 106 15.84 -10.96 12.15
C ILE A 106 17.12 -10.15 12.38
N ASP A 107 18.26 -10.65 11.87
CA ASP A 107 19.55 -10.00 12.09
C ASP A 107 19.59 -8.63 11.38
N LEU A 108 18.97 -8.54 10.20
CA LEU A 108 18.84 -7.28 9.47
C LEU A 108 17.90 -6.29 10.15
N VAL A 109 16.80 -6.79 10.73
CA VAL A 109 15.85 -5.97 11.50
C VAL A 109 16.51 -5.42 12.75
N ASP A 110 17.26 -6.22 13.47
CA ASP A 110 17.97 -5.80 14.70
C ASP A 110 19.00 -4.70 14.39
N ILE A 111 19.77 -4.84 13.31
CA ILE A 111 20.70 -3.80 12.84
C ILE A 111 19.96 -2.50 12.47
N LEU A 112 18.79 -2.62 11.83
CA LEU A 112 17.98 -1.46 11.48
C LEU A 112 17.48 -0.74 12.74
N LEU A 113 16.96 -1.48 13.72
CA LEU A 113 16.43 -0.93 14.96
C LEU A 113 17.52 -0.22 15.80
N GLU A 114 18.76 -0.73 15.82
CA GLU A 114 19.89 -0.06 16.47
C GLU A 114 20.27 1.28 15.84
N LYS A 115 19.92 1.49 14.56
CA LYS A 115 20.25 2.69 13.79
C LYS A 115 19.10 3.68 13.66
N SER A 116 17.91 3.29 14.12
CA SER A 116 16.69 4.10 14.06
C SER A 116 16.48 4.87 15.36
#